data_8a71e2839da908c63963a2be1a47a5bb
#
_entry.id   8a71e2839da908c63963a2be1a47a5bb
#
_cell.length_a   1.000
_cell.length_b   1.000
_cell.length_c   1.000
_cell.angle_alpha   90.00
_cell.angle_beta   90.00
_cell.angle_gamma   90.00
#
_symmetry.space_group_name_H-M   'P 1'
#
loop_
_entity.id
_entity.type
_entity.pdbx_description
1 polymer ?
#
loop_
_entity_poly.entity_id
_entity_poly.type
_entity_poly.pdbx_seq_one_letter_code
_entity_poly.pdbx_strand_id
1 'polypeptide(L)'
;MLIPPSRPWHRAENAEELLALSKKLGLTPKKAVEPKPLVYRDLLNGTSEPCKLVGCEGERYAIIDIGGVLHTIHIDCLADMQSGSRTRRTEAEPDCPVYTVIDIETTGLDRQTAEIIEFGALRIENGTPSAQFSMLVQASAPVPPVCARLTGITDDMLAGQPEIREALSAFVAFIGDTPLVGQNLLDFDLPIINRICEEQGISPLRNRCCDTLLTARRCLTLSSYRLEVLASALGAEQSTAHRALGDCETTYRVFERLAEDYPAAVQWARPPRPRKTAPSAPRPRVTASQLAHFQSRPKAKDIVPATDLFDPAHPLFDKTCVLTGELLKLSDREAMQHIADCGGKNADNVT
;
A
#
# COMPACT_ATOMS: atom_id res chain seq x y z
N MET A 1 -12.39 -15.55 -7.30
CA MET A 1 -13.49 -15.32 -8.27
C MET A 1 -12.91 -14.56 -9.45
N LEU A 2 -13.05 -15.09 -10.67
CA LEU A 2 -12.59 -14.43 -11.89
C LEU A 2 -13.60 -13.32 -12.25
N ILE A 3 -13.10 -12.10 -12.46
CA ILE A 3 -13.93 -10.93 -12.74
C ILE A 3 -13.76 -10.55 -14.21
N PRO A 4 -14.85 -10.35 -14.98
CA PRO A 4 -14.72 -9.85 -16.35
C PRO A 4 -14.13 -8.43 -16.35
N PRO A 5 -13.38 -8.03 -17.39
CA PRO A 5 -12.85 -6.68 -17.52
C PRO A 5 -13.97 -5.64 -17.47
N SER A 6 -13.95 -4.74 -16.50
CA SER A 6 -15.00 -3.75 -16.24
C SER A 6 -14.65 -2.34 -16.70
N ARG A 7 -13.41 -2.11 -17.16
CA ARG A 7 -12.88 -0.81 -17.59
C ARG A 7 -12.16 -0.92 -18.93
N PRO A 8 -11.91 0.21 -19.62
CA PRO A 8 -11.03 0.20 -20.81
C PRO A 8 -9.67 -0.41 -20.45
N TRP A 9 -9.29 -1.44 -21.19
CA TRP A 9 -8.06 -2.18 -20.97
C TRP A 9 -7.27 -2.26 -22.28
N HIS A 10 -5.96 -2.39 -22.17
CA HIS A 10 -5.07 -2.52 -23.31
C HIS A 10 -4.95 -3.98 -23.72
N ARG A 11 -5.33 -4.29 -24.96
CA ARG A 11 -5.14 -5.60 -25.58
C ARG A 11 -3.86 -5.59 -26.41
N ALA A 12 -3.04 -6.60 -26.27
CA ALA A 12 -1.90 -6.79 -27.15
C ALA A 12 -2.40 -7.31 -28.51
N GLU A 13 -2.08 -6.58 -29.59
CA GLU A 13 -2.54 -6.91 -30.95
C GLU A 13 -1.61 -7.88 -31.68
N ASN A 14 -0.36 -7.99 -31.23
CA ASN A 14 0.67 -8.83 -31.83
C ASN A 14 1.64 -9.40 -30.77
N ALA A 15 2.50 -10.36 -31.21
CA ALA A 15 3.44 -11.04 -30.33
C ALA A 15 4.49 -10.10 -29.70
N GLU A 16 4.86 -9.02 -30.37
CA GLU A 16 5.84 -8.06 -29.90
C GLU A 16 5.28 -7.20 -28.77
N GLU A 17 4.05 -6.72 -28.89
CA GLU A 17 3.32 -6.04 -27.82
C GLU A 17 3.07 -6.96 -26.63
N LEU A 18 2.72 -8.22 -26.87
CA LEU A 18 2.54 -9.19 -25.80
C LEU A 18 3.85 -9.45 -25.04
N LEU A 19 4.97 -9.51 -25.75
CA LEU A 19 6.29 -9.64 -25.14
C LEU A 19 6.67 -8.40 -24.33
N ALA A 20 6.39 -7.19 -24.86
CA ALA A 20 6.61 -5.93 -24.16
C ALA A 20 5.76 -5.86 -22.89
N LEU A 21 4.49 -6.24 -22.97
CA LEU A 21 3.57 -6.32 -21.84
C LEU A 21 4.04 -7.31 -20.78
N SER A 22 4.45 -8.52 -21.20
CA SER A 22 5.00 -9.53 -20.31
C SER A 22 6.26 -9.06 -19.57
N LYS A 23 7.14 -8.31 -20.26
CA LYS A 23 8.31 -7.67 -19.65
C LYS A 23 7.91 -6.61 -18.62
N LYS A 24 6.94 -5.77 -18.95
CA LYS A 24 6.41 -4.72 -18.07
C LYS A 24 5.84 -5.34 -16.78
N LEU A 25 5.16 -6.47 -16.90
CA LEU A 25 4.59 -7.22 -15.79
C LEU A 25 5.59 -8.14 -15.07
N GLY A 26 6.86 -8.13 -15.46
CA GLY A 26 7.91 -8.96 -14.84
C GLY A 26 7.77 -10.48 -15.05
N LEU A 27 6.97 -10.89 -16.05
CA LEU A 27 6.64 -12.30 -16.34
C LEU A 27 7.61 -12.99 -17.29
N THR A 28 8.59 -12.28 -17.86
CA THR A 28 9.56 -12.85 -18.79
C THR A 28 10.98 -12.85 -18.24
N PRO A 29 11.77 -13.90 -18.50
CA PRO A 29 13.18 -13.89 -18.19
C PRO A 29 13.92 -12.84 -19.04
N LYS A 30 15.03 -12.31 -18.51
CA LYS A 30 15.86 -11.26 -19.14
C LYS A 30 16.54 -11.63 -20.46
N LYS A 31 16.41 -12.88 -20.95
CA LYS A 31 16.90 -13.34 -22.26
C LYS A 31 15.72 -13.77 -23.13
N ALA A 32 15.77 -13.40 -24.42
CA ALA A 32 14.76 -13.74 -25.42
C ALA A 32 14.57 -15.27 -25.53
N VAL A 33 13.51 -15.76 -24.95
CA VAL A 33 12.99 -17.11 -25.09
C VAL A 33 11.52 -16.94 -25.44
N GLU A 34 10.96 -17.83 -26.25
CA GLU A 34 9.52 -17.84 -26.56
C GLU A 34 8.66 -17.67 -25.33
N PRO A 35 7.53 -16.93 -25.43
CA PRO A 35 6.66 -16.69 -24.28
C PRO A 35 6.26 -18.04 -23.67
N LYS A 36 6.65 -18.25 -22.44
CA LYS A 36 6.32 -19.47 -21.71
C LYS A 36 4.80 -19.52 -21.47
N PRO A 37 4.20 -20.71 -21.56
CA PRO A 37 2.80 -20.86 -21.19
C PRO A 37 2.59 -20.43 -19.73
N LEU A 38 1.56 -19.62 -19.50
CA LEU A 38 1.19 -19.09 -18.20
C LEU A 38 0.11 -19.95 -17.57
N VAL A 39 0.06 -19.92 -16.25
CA VAL A 39 -0.95 -20.56 -15.44
C VAL A 39 -1.59 -19.53 -14.54
N TYR A 40 -2.90 -19.45 -14.58
CA TYR A 40 -3.69 -18.78 -13.54
C TYR A 40 -3.75 -19.70 -12.33
N ARG A 41 -3.43 -19.15 -11.17
CA ARG A 41 -3.59 -19.84 -9.88
C ARG A 41 -4.79 -19.25 -9.16
N ASP A 42 -5.78 -20.06 -8.92
CA ASP A 42 -6.87 -19.70 -8.01
C ASP A 42 -6.35 -19.88 -6.57
N LEU A 43 -6.03 -18.75 -5.95
CA LEU A 43 -5.47 -18.73 -4.60
C LEU A 43 -6.50 -19.16 -3.53
N LEU A 44 -7.80 -19.16 -3.86
CA LEU A 44 -8.88 -19.57 -2.95
C LEU A 44 -9.05 -21.09 -2.94
N ASN A 45 -9.01 -21.69 -4.13
CA ASN A 45 -9.28 -23.12 -4.30
C ASN A 45 -8.01 -23.96 -4.44
N GLY A 46 -6.84 -23.33 -4.50
CA GLY A 46 -5.56 -24.00 -4.72
C GLY A 46 -5.42 -24.67 -6.09
N THR A 47 -6.34 -24.41 -7.02
CA THR A 47 -6.32 -24.93 -8.37
C THR A 47 -5.44 -24.08 -9.29
N SER A 48 -4.98 -24.67 -10.39
CA SER A 48 -4.20 -23.96 -11.39
C SER A 48 -4.71 -24.32 -12.77
N GLU A 49 -4.98 -23.30 -13.60
CA GLU A 49 -5.49 -23.47 -14.95
C GLU A 49 -4.59 -22.81 -15.97
N PRO A 50 -4.32 -23.47 -17.12
CA PRO A 50 -3.60 -22.82 -18.21
C PRO A 50 -4.33 -21.59 -18.71
N CYS A 51 -3.59 -20.51 -18.90
CA CYS A 51 -4.16 -19.25 -19.36
C CYS A 51 -3.25 -18.55 -20.38
N LYS A 52 -3.81 -17.62 -21.12
CA LYS A 52 -3.08 -16.76 -22.04
C LYS A 52 -3.19 -15.31 -21.59
N LEU A 53 -2.05 -14.61 -21.47
CA LEU A 53 -2.05 -13.17 -21.24
C LEU A 53 -2.54 -12.47 -22.51
N VAL A 54 -3.54 -11.62 -22.41
CA VAL A 54 -4.17 -10.91 -23.53
C VAL A 54 -3.91 -9.40 -23.44
N GLY A 55 -3.84 -8.85 -22.22
CA GLY A 55 -3.68 -7.44 -22.00
C GLY A 55 -3.42 -7.10 -20.54
N CYS A 56 -3.53 -5.82 -20.19
CA CYS A 56 -3.42 -5.35 -18.82
C CYS A 56 -4.42 -4.24 -18.52
N GLU A 57 -4.77 -4.12 -17.25
CA GLU A 57 -5.54 -3.02 -16.69
C GLU A 57 -4.68 -2.34 -15.62
N GLY A 58 -3.99 -1.26 -16.02
CA GLY A 58 -2.97 -0.61 -15.18
C GLY A 58 -1.69 -1.45 -15.03
N GLU A 59 -1.01 -1.31 -13.90
CA GLU A 59 0.29 -1.96 -13.63
C GLU A 59 0.20 -3.24 -12.78
N ARG A 60 -0.96 -3.50 -12.20
CA ARG A 60 -1.15 -4.58 -11.20
C ARG A 60 -2.15 -5.65 -11.63
N TYR A 61 -2.88 -5.43 -12.71
CA TYR A 61 -3.90 -6.38 -13.17
C TYR A 61 -3.61 -6.85 -14.58
N ALA A 62 -3.68 -8.16 -14.77
CA ALA A 62 -3.57 -8.80 -16.06
C ALA A 62 -4.96 -9.20 -16.58
N ILE A 63 -5.17 -9.06 -17.89
CA ILE A 63 -6.31 -9.63 -18.58
C ILE A 63 -5.85 -10.96 -19.17
N ILE A 64 -6.49 -12.03 -18.75
CA ILE A 64 -6.17 -13.41 -19.21
C ILE A 64 -7.36 -14.04 -19.88
N ASP A 65 -7.07 -14.95 -20.79
CA ASP A 65 -8.05 -15.84 -21.44
C ASP A 65 -7.91 -17.25 -20.84
N ILE A 66 -9.01 -17.74 -20.27
CA ILE A 66 -9.15 -19.13 -19.82
C ILE A 66 -10.31 -19.74 -20.59
N GLY A 67 -10.02 -20.66 -21.50
CA GLY A 67 -11.04 -21.37 -22.25
C GLY A 67 -11.92 -20.49 -23.14
N GLY A 68 -11.44 -19.35 -23.62
CA GLY A 68 -12.18 -18.40 -24.45
C GLY A 68 -12.93 -17.31 -23.65
N VAL A 69 -12.82 -17.29 -22.33
CA VAL A 69 -13.42 -16.29 -21.46
C VAL A 69 -12.33 -15.37 -20.90
N LEU A 70 -12.56 -14.05 -21.01
CA LEU A 70 -11.63 -13.03 -20.49
C LEU A 70 -11.88 -12.74 -19.02
N HIS A 71 -10.81 -12.70 -18.27
CA HIS A 71 -10.81 -12.43 -16.82
C HIS A 71 -9.77 -11.39 -16.46
N THR A 72 -10.11 -10.48 -15.54
CA THR A 72 -9.14 -9.59 -14.89
C THR A 72 -8.66 -10.24 -13.60
N ILE A 73 -7.35 -10.40 -13.46
CA ILE A 73 -6.72 -11.00 -12.27
C ILE A 73 -5.57 -10.13 -11.78
N HIS A 74 -5.26 -10.23 -10.48
CA HIS A 74 -4.04 -9.62 -9.98
C HIS A 74 -2.82 -10.36 -10.52
N ILE A 75 -1.74 -9.64 -10.83
CA ILE A 75 -0.53 -10.20 -11.42
C ILE A 75 0.09 -11.34 -10.58
N ASP A 76 -0.06 -11.29 -9.26
CA ASP A 76 0.45 -12.32 -8.36
C ASP A 76 -0.23 -13.69 -8.54
N CYS A 77 -1.40 -13.71 -9.20
CA CYS A 77 -2.12 -14.95 -9.56
C CYS A 77 -1.57 -15.61 -10.84
N LEU A 78 -0.59 -14.98 -11.53
CA LEU A 78 0.06 -15.55 -12.72
C LEU A 78 1.37 -16.24 -12.35
N ALA A 79 1.62 -17.39 -13.00
CA ALA A 79 2.88 -18.10 -12.90
C ALA A 79 3.29 -18.72 -14.25
N ASP A 80 4.59 -18.84 -14.48
CA ASP A 80 5.11 -19.63 -15.60
C ASP A 80 4.87 -21.12 -15.39
N MET A 81 4.40 -21.84 -16.39
CA MET A 81 4.22 -23.32 -16.29
C MET A 81 5.53 -24.08 -16.01
N GLN A 82 6.68 -23.52 -16.38
CA GLN A 82 7.99 -24.13 -16.15
C GLN A 82 8.70 -23.62 -14.89
N SER A 83 8.22 -22.59 -14.28
CA SER A 83 8.62 -22.29 -12.93
C SER A 83 7.94 -23.28 -11.99
N GLY A 84 8.33 -24.55 -12.12
CA GLY A 84 8.52 -25.44 -11.00
C GLY A 84 9.55 -24.84 -10.06
N SER A 85 9.58 -23.50 -9.96
CA SER A 85 10.06 -22.83 -8.79
C SER A 85 9.27 -23.50 -7.69
N ARG A 86 9.97 -24.29 -6.92
CA ARG A 86 9.68 -24.57 -5.55
C ARG A 86 9.17 -23.28 -4.88
N THR A 87 7.96 -22.79 -5.24
CA THR A 87 7.08 -22.47 -4.16
C THR A 87 7.11 -23.76 -3.38
N ARG A 88 7.93 -23.86 -2.35
CA ARG A 88 7.63 -24.72 -1.24
C ARG A 88 6.11 -24.68 -1.23
N ARG A 89 5.46 -25.86 -1.52
CA ARG A 89 4.20 -26.12 -0.88
C ARG A 89 4.46 -25.64 0.52
N THR A 90 3.97 -24.49 0.86
CA THR A 90 3.61 -24.20 2.20
C THR A 90 2.52 -25.24 2.40
N GLU A 91 2.89 -26.42 2.90
CA GLU A 91 2.04 -27.14 3.83
C GLU A 91 1.39 -26.03 4.59
N ALA A 92 0.06 -26.01 4.71
CA ALA A 92 -0.65 -25.00 5.47
C ALA A 92 0.22 -24.75 6.69
N GLU A 93 0.91 -23.59 6.71
CA GLU A 93 1.95 -23.42 7.72
C GLU A 93 1.20 -23.54 9.04
N PRO A 94 1.65 -24.38 9.97
CA PRO A 94 0.90 -24.70 11.16
C PRO A 94 0.47 -23.41 11.82
N ASP A 95 -0.75 -23.37 12.31
CA ASP A 95 -1.29 -22.30 13.16
C ASP A 95 -0.15 -21.66 13.92
N CYS A 96 0.10 -20.39 13.67
CA CYS A 96 1.16 -19.69 14.38
C CYS A 96 0.61 -19.43 15.79
N PRO A 97 0.90 -20.31 16.77
CA PRO A 97 0.23 -20.27 18.06
C PRO A 97 0.56 -18.99 18.84
N VAL A 98 1.64 -18.30 18.41
CA VAL A 98 2.08 -17.04 19.00
C VAL A 98 2.44 -16.06 17.90
N TYR A 99 1.80 -14.90 17.89
CA TYR A 99 2.14 -13.78 17.03
C TYR A 99 1.86 -12.44 17.73
N THR A 100 2.36 -11.36 17.17
CA THR A 100 2.12 -10.01 17.71
C THR A 100 1.47 -9.16 16.64
N VAL A 101 0.31 -8.59 16.94
CA VAL A 101 -0.32 -7.56 16.11
C VAL A 101 0.33 -6.24 16.45
N ILE A 102 0.69 -5.45 15.44
CA ILE A 102 1.31 -4.13 15.63
C ILE A 102 0.62 -3.08 14.78
N ASP A 103 0.64 -1.86 15.28
CA ASP A 103 0.17 -0.66 14.62
C ASP A 103 0.93 0.56 15.15
N ILE A 104 1.05 1.63 14.35
CA ILE A 104 1.70 2.88 14.75
C ILE A 104 0.87 4.10 14.37
N GLU A 105 0.85 5.12 15.23
CA GLU A 105 0.38 6.44 14.85
C GLU A 105 1.56 7.36 14.49
N THR A 106 1.36 8.19 13.49
CA THR A 106 2.43 9.01 12.92
C THR A 106 2.02 10.45 12.67
N THR A 107 3.00 11.32 12.51
CA THR A 107 2.79 12.74 12.15
C THR A 107 2.39 12.95 10.68
N GLY A 108 2.26 11.89 9.87
CA GLY A 108 1.87 12.00 8.46
C GLY A 108 2.05 10.70 7.69
N LEU A 109 1.72 10.74 6.39
CA LEU A 109 1.74 9.56 5.51
C LEU A 109 3.04 9.38 4.74
N ASP A 110 3.94 10.35 4.75
CA ASP A 110 5.24 10.22 4.06
C ASP A 110 6.20 9.34 4.86
N ARG A 111 6.41 8.14 4.39
CA ARG A 111 7.28 7.14 5.03
C ARG A 111 8.74 7.57 5.21
N GLN A 112 9.18 8.61 4.50
CA GLN A 112 10.55 9.11 4.59
C GLN A 112 10.73 10.16 5.70
N THR A 113 9.65 10.87 6.07
CA THR A 113 9.71 12.01 6.98
C THR A 113 8.78 11.91 8.19
N ALA A 114 7.77 11.03 8.14
CA ALA A 114 6.84 10.86 9.25
C ALA A 114 7.56 10.37 10.52
N GLU A 115 7.23 10.99 11.65
CA GLU A 115 7.66 10.57 12.99
C GLU A 115 6.59 9.67 13.60
N ILE A 116 7.01 8.68 14.38
CA ILE A 116 6.09 7.86 15.18
C ILE A 116 5.74 8.62 16.45
N ILE A 117 4.45 8.75 16.74
CA ILE A 117 3.92 9.40 17.95
C ILE A 117 3.22 8.42 18.91
N GLU A 118 2.87 7.22 18.46
CA GLU A 118 2.40 6.14 19.31
C GLU A 118 2.80 4.78 18.71
N PHE A 119 3.22 3.87 19.56
CA PHE A 119 3.35 2.45 19.27
C PHE A 119 2.23 1.67 19.93
N GLY A 120 1.60 0.76 19.20
CA GLY A 120 0.68 -0.25 19.72
C GLY A 120 1.16 -1.66 19.36
N ALA A 121 1.03 -2.58 20.31
CA ALA A 121 1.21 -4.00 20.03
C ALA A 121 0.33 -4.86 20.93
N LEU A 122 -0.17 -5.96 20.37
CA LEU A 122 -1.00 -6.94 21.06
C LEU A 122 -0.44 -8.33 20.81
N ARG A 123 0.05 -8.99 21.86
CA ARG A 123 0.54 -10.36 21.80
C ARG A 123 -0.63 -11.33 21.86
N ILE A 124 -0.66 -12.24 20.91
CA ILE A 124 -1.66 -13.31 20.82
C ILE A 124 -0.96 -14.64 21.08
N GLU A 125 -1.53 -15.45 21.96
CA GLU A 125 -1.09 -16.80 22.26
C GLU A 125 -2.30 -17.74 22.20
N ASN A 126 -2.22 -18.76 21.35
CA ASN A 126 -3.30 -19.73 21.14
C ASN A 126 -4.65 -19.07 20.86
N GLY A 127 -4.66 -18.04 19.97
CA GLY A 127 -5.85 -17.33 19.55
C GLY A 127 -6.43 -16.37 20.60
N THR A 128 -5.70 -16.05 21.67
CA THR A 128 -6.16 -15.11 22.72
C THR A 128 -5.11 -14.05 23.04
N PRO A 129 -5.51 -12.78 23.28
CA PRO A 129 -4.61 -11.74 23.76
C PRO A 129 -3.97 -12.13 25.10
N SER A 130 -2.64 -12.16 25.17
CA SER A 130 -1.86 -12.51 26.37
C SER A 130 -1.11 -11.33 26.97
N ALA A 131 -0.69 -10.35 26.15
CA ALA A 131 -0.01 -9.15 26.61
C ALA A 131 -0.25 -8.00 25.63
N GLN A 132 -0.12 -6.78 26.11
CA GLN A 132 -0.29 -5.57 25.30
C GLN A 132 0.82 -4.56 25.56
N PHE A 133 1.10 -3.75 24.57
CA PHE A 133 2.03 -2.63 24.63
C PHE A 133 1.37 -1.40 24.00
N SER A 134 1.42 -0.28 24.70
CA SER A 134 1.00 1.03 24.18
C SER A 134 1.94 2.07 24.75
N MET A 135 2.53 2.90 23.88
CA MET A 135 3.48 3.91 24.30
C MET A 135 3.42 5.11 23.38
N LEU A 136 3.11 6.26 23.94
CA LEU A 136 3.26 7.55 23.28
C LEU A 136 4.75 7.91 23.17
N VAL A 137 5.09 8.67 22.14
CA VAL A 137 6.47 9.05 21.82
C VAL A 137 6.54 10.57 21.67
N GLN A 138 7.54 11.18 22.29
CA GLN A 138 7.77 12.62 22.14
C GLN A 138 8.11 12.95 20.68
N ALA A 139 7.31 13.83 20.06
CA ALA A 139 7.58 14.34 18.73
C ALA A 139 8.66 15.43 18.75
N SER A 140 9.43 15.54 17.67
CA SER A 140 10.46 16.58 17.51
C SER A 140 9.89 17.95 17.10
N ALA A 141 8.66 17.94 16.57
CA ALA A 141 7.93 19.13 16.11
C ALA A 141 6.43 19.00 16.48
N PRO A 142 5.67 20.09 16.48
CA PRO A 142 4.23 20.05 16.75
C PRO A 142 3.48 19.10 15.84
N VAL A 143 2.55 18.32 16.40
CA VAL A 143 1.73 17.37 15.66
C VAL A 143 0.86 18.14 14.65
N PRO A 144 0.87 17.75 13.36
CA PRO A 144 0.03 18.41 12.37
C PRO A 144 -1.45 18.34 12.77
N PRO A 145 -2.22 19.46 12.63
CA PRO A 145 -3.61 19.50 13.08
C PRO A 145 -4.52 18.42 12.47
N VAL A 146 -4.20 17.94 11.27
CA VAL A 146 -4.93 16.84 10.63
C VAL A 146 -4.67 15.52 11.36
N CYS A 147 -3.44 15.25 11.76
CA CYS A 147 -3.07 14.05 12.53
C CYS A 147 -3.68 14.09 13.92
N ALA A 148 -3.57 15.23 14.63
CA ALA A 148 -4.18 15.41 15.95
C ALA A 148 -5.71 15.21 15.94
N ARG A 149 -6.39 15.64 14.87
CA ARG A 149 -7.84 15.39 14.72
C ARG A 149 -8.17 13.93 14.45
N LEU A 150 -7.31 13.23 13.70
CA LEU A 150 -7.52 11.83 13.33
C LEU A 150 -7.26 10.90 14.52
N THR A 151 -6.09 11.06 15.16
CA THR A 151 -5.61 10.16 16.22
C THR A 151 -6.06 10.57 17.62
N GLY A 152 -6.49 11.84 17.77
CA GLY A 152 -6.74 12.45 19.09
C GLY A 152 -5.47 12.73 19.90
N ILE A 153 -4.27 12.47 19.35
CA ILE A 153 -3.00 12.71 20.02
C ILE A 153 -2.58 14.17 19.83
N THR A 154 -2.37 14.86 20.95
CA THR A 154 -2.01 16.30 20.99
C THR A 154 -0.59 16.48 21.50
N ASP A 155 -0.01 17.66 21.23
CA ASP A 155 1.32 18.00 21.74
C ASP A 155 1.42 17.90 23.27
N ASP A 156 0.36 18.29 23.98
CA ASP A 156 0.30 18.17 25.45
C ASP A 156 0.39 16.71 25.92
N MET A 157 -0.15 15.76 25.17
CA MET A 157 -0.06 14.34 25.48
C MET A 157 1.33 13.79 25.24
N LEU A 158 2.06 14.34 24.28
CA LEU A 158 3.41 13.93 23.93
C LEU A 158 4.49 14.59 24.79
N ALA A 159 4.16 15.68 25.46
CA ALA A 159 5.11 16.39 26.32
C ALA A 159 5.58 15.49 27.49
N GLY A 160 6.90 15.31 27.57
CA GLY A 160 7.51 14.47 28.60
C GLY A 160 7.38 12.96 28.38
N GLN A 161 6.88 12.54 27.23
CA GLN A 161 6.91 11.12 26.82
C GLN A 161 8.33 10.69 26.47
N PRO A 162 8.61 9.37 26.45
CA PRO A 162 9.93 8.85 26.04
C PRO A 162 10.33 9.33 24.65
N GLU A 163 11.63 9.57 24.48
CA GLU A 163 12.19 9.81 23.15
C GLU A 163 12.08 8.57 22.26
N ILE A 164 12.12 8.77 20.95
CA ILE A 164 11.93 7.71 19.95
C ILE A 164 12.87 6.51 20.15
N ARG A 165 14.12 6.73 20.56
CA ARG A 165 15.09 5.64 20.78
C ARG A 165 14.68 4.75 21.94
N GLU A 166 14.22 5.32 23.04
CA GLU A 166 13.77 4.59 24.22
C GLU A 166 12.48 3.82 23.91
N ALA A 167 11.47 4.50 23.34
CA ALA A 167 10.20 3.91 22.97
C ALA A 167 10.36 2.75 21.98
N LEU A 168 11.17 2.96 20.92
CA LEU A 168 11.46 1.94 19.92
C LEU A 168 12.19 0.74 20.52
N SER A 169 13.16 0.97 21.43
CA SER A 169 13.88 -0.12 22.11
C SER A 169 12.93 -0.99 22.95
N ALA A 170 12.01 -0.35 23.67
CA ALA A 170 10.99 -1.05 24.46
C ALA A 170 10.01 -1.82 23.56
N PHE A 171 9.58 -1.20 22.45
CA PHE A 171 8.70 -1.84 21.46
C PHE A 171 9.36 -3.06 20.82
N VAL A 172 10.61 -2.95 20.36
CA VAL A 172 11.38 -4.07 19.78
C VAL A 172 11.58 -5.19 20.78
N ALA A 173 11.87 -4.86 22.05
CA ALA A 173 11.98 -5.85 23.13
C ALA A 173 10.65 -6.57 23.38
N PHE A 174 9.52 -5.85 23.34
CA PHE A 174 8.19 -6.45 23.51
C PHE A 174 7.86 -7.43 22.38
N ILE A 175 8.05 -7.05 21.10
CA ILE A 175 7.72 -7.92 19.96
C ILE A 175 8.67 -9.12 19.83
N GLY A 176 9.95 -8.98 20.20
CA GLY A 176 10.95 -10.05 20.07
C GLY A 176 10.99 -10.66 18.67
N ASP A 177 11.11 -12.00 18.60
CA ASP A 177 11.16 -12.77 17.34
C ASP A 177 9.79 -13.28 16.87
N THR A 178 8.67 -12.85 17.50
CA THR A 178 7.33 -13.33 17.13
C THR A 178 6.95 -12.87 15.74
N PRO A 179 6.21 -13.68 14.97
CA PRO A 179 5.58 -13.24 13.73
C PRO A 179 4.70 -12.01 13.95
N LEU A 180 4.67 -11.09 12.99
CA LEU A 180 3.92 -9.85 13.09
C LEU A 180 2.68 -9.87 12.18
N VAL A 181 1.59 -9.34 12.69
CA VAL A 181 0.36 -9.08 11.94
C VAL A 181 0.10 -7.58 11.98
N GLY A 182 -0.41 -7.01 10.90
CA GLY A 182 -0.82 -5.61 10.87
C GLY A 182 -1.63 -5.29 9.61
N GLN A 183 -2.33 -4.18 9.65
CA GLN A 183 -3.10 -3.67 8.53
C GLN A 183 -2.23 -2.76 7.68
N ASN A 184 -2.02 -3.09 6.40
CA ASN A 184 -1.09 -2.38 5.51
C ASN A 184 0.36 -2.33 6.05
N LEU A 185 0.69 -3.30 6.87
CA LEU A 185 1.93 -3.40 7.62
C LEU A 185 3.18 -3.32 6.73
N LEU A 186 3.17 -4.04 5.61
CA LEU A 186 4.33 -4.15 4.72
C LEU A 186 4.62 -2.87 3.93
N ASP A 187 3.58 -2.06 3.69
CA ASP A 187 3.71 -0.84 2.91
C ASP A 187 3.78 0.43 3.76
N PHE A 188 3.37 0.39 5.02
CA PHE A 188 3.33 1.59 5.87
C PHE A 188 4.14 1.44 7.15
N ASP A 189 3.69 0.66 8.13
CA ASP A 189 4.29 0.61 9.46
C ASP A 189 5.72 0.11 9.44
N LEU A 190 5.95 -1.05 8.85
CA LEU A 190 7.24 -1.70 8.86
C LEU A 190 8.36 -0.89 8.15
N PRO A 191 8.10 -0.25 7.00
CA PRO A 191 9.06 0.67 6.40
C PRO A 191 9.44 1.86 7.29
N ILE A 192 8.48 2.46 8.01
CA ILE A 192 8.73 3.58 8.92
C ILE A 192 9.52 3.10 10.14
N ILE A 193 9.09 2.02 10.79
CA ILE A 193 9.79 1.43 11.93
C ILE A 193 11.23 1.08 11.55
N ASN A 194 11.43 0.41 10.41
CA ASN A 194 12.77 -0.01 9.98
C ASN A 194 13.68 1.18 9.62
N ARG A 195 13.15 2.24 9.01
CA ARG A 195 13.88 3.49 8.79
C ARG A 195 14.36 4.08 10.12
N ILE A 196 13.46 4.19 11.09
CA ILE A 196 13.79 4.75 12.40
C ILE A 196 14.76 3.82 13.15
N CYS A 197 14.63 2.49 13.03
CA CYS A 197 15.61 1.54 13.55
C CYS A 197 17.03 1.87 13.02
N GLU A 198 17.18 2.05 11.72
CA GLU A 198 18.46 2.39 11.09
C GLU A 198 19.01 3.74 11.59
N GLU A 199 18.13 4.77 11.67
CA GLU A 199 18.48 6.11 12.19
C GLU A 199 18.94 6.07 13.65
N GLN A 200 18.33 5.19 14.47
CA GLN A 200 18.66 5.03 15.89
C GLN A 200 19.76 4.00 16.17
N GLY A 201 20.32 3.35 15.13
CA GLY A 201 21.33 2.30 15.28
C GLY A 201 20.78 1.01 15.93
N ILE A 202 19.47 0.75 15.78
CA ILE A 202 18.80 -0.48 16.20
C ILE A 202 18.67 -1.39 14.98
N SER A 203 18.78 -2.70 15.17
CA SER A 203 18.61 -3.65 14.07
C SER A 203 17.18 -3.60 13.51
N PRO A 204 17.00 -3.44 12.19
CA PRO A 204 15.67 -3.49 11.58
C PRO A 204 14.95 -4.80 11.83
N LEU A 205 13.64 -4.72 11.95
CA LEU A 205 12.76 -5.88 12.16
C LEU A 205 12.83 -6.85 10.98
N ARG A 206 12.94 -8.15 11.27
CA ARG A 206 13.03 -9.24 10.29
C ARG A 206 12.03 -10.36 10.56
N ASN A 207 11.10 -10.09 11.42
CA ASN A 207 10.04 -11.01 11.77
C ASN A 207 9.26 -11.45 10.52
N ARG A 208 8.70 -12.64 10.54
CA ARG A 208 7.72 -13.03 9.53
C ARG A 208 6.49 -12.14 9.70
N CYS A 209 5.90 -11.71 8.60
CA CYS A 209 4.76 -10.79 8.62
C CYS A 209 3.58 -11.37 7.86
N CYS A 210 2.38 -11.16 8.37
CA CYS A 210 1.12 -11.30 7.66
C CYS A 210 0.42 -9.95 7.60
N ASP A 211 0.11 -9.48 6.40
CA ASP A 211 -0.56 -8.21 6.16
C ASP A 211 -2.05 -8.47 5.88
N THR A 212 -2.92 -7.96 6.75
CA THR A 212 -4.37 -8.18 6.66
C THR A 212 -4.99 -7.51 5.44
N LEU A 213 -4.46 -6.36 4.99
CA LEU A 213 -4.89 -5.70 3.76
C LEU A 213 -4.62 -6.59 2.54
N LEU A 214 -3.40 -7.13 2.44
CA LEU A 214 -3.04 -8.03 1.35
C LEU A 214 -3.82 -9.34 1.41
N THR A 215 -4.03 -9.89 2.60
CA THR A 215 -4.83 -11.09 2.81
C THR A 215 -6.27 -10.85 2.38
N ALA A 216 -6.90 -9.76 2.82
CA ALA A 216 -8.27 -9.40 2.45
C ALA A 216 -8.44 -9.18 0.93
N ARG A 217 -7.47 -8.54 0.28
CA ARG A 217 -7.48 -8.34 -1.18
C ARG A 217 -7.43 -9.64 -1.99
N ARG A 218 -6.94 -10.72 -1.41
CA ARG A 218 -6.90 -12.05 -2.06
C ARG A 218 -8.24 -12.78 -1.97
N CYS A 219 -9.03 -12.53 -0.96
CA CYS A 219 -10.25 -13.30 -0.68
C CYS A 219 -11.54 -12.51 -0.68
N LEU A 220 -11.50 -11.18 -0.59
CA LEU A 220 -12.68 -10.32 -0.54
C LEU A 220 -12.71 -9.36 -1.73
N THR A 221 -13.93 -8.99 -2.16
CA THR A 221 -14.15 -7.91 -3.13
C THR A 221 -14.94 -6.81 -2.46
N LEU A 222 -14.25 -5.73 -2.07
CA LEU A 222 -14.83 -4.61 -1.34
C LEU A 222 -14.55 -3.29 -2.08
N SER A 223 -15.39 -2.29 -1.86
CA SER A 223 -15.18 -0.93 -2.38
C SER A 223 -14.03 -0.20 -1.69
N SER A 224 -13.69 -0.60 -0.48
CA SER A 224 -12.57 -0.09 0.32
C SER A 224 -12.05 -1.21 1.22
N TYR A 225 -10.74 -1.16 1.49
CA TYR A 225 -10.06 -2.11 2.37
C TYR A 225 -9.50 -1.41 3.63
N ARG A 226 -10.09 -0.30 4.04
CA ARG A 226 -9.79 0.33 5.33
C ARG A 226 -10.17 -0.62 6.46
N LEU A 227 -9.48 -0.50 7.59
CA LEU A 227 -9.67 -1.41 8.73
C LEU A 227 -11.13 -1.48 9.18
N GLU A 228 -11.80 -0.33 9.27
CA GLU A 228 -13.21 -0.25 9.69
C GLU A 228 -14.15 -0.96 8.71
N VAL A 229 -13.87 -0.85 7.40
CA VAL A 229 -14.65 -1.52 6.35
C VAL A 229 -14.43 -3.02 6.39
N LEU A 230 -13.19 -3.46 6.61
CA LEU A 230 -12.86 -4.88 6.77
C LEU A 230 -13.53 -5.46 8.03
N ALA A 231 -13.42 -4.77 9.15
CA ALA A 231 -14.07 -5.19 10.40
C ALA A 231 -15.57 -5.35 10.22
N SER A 232 -16.23 -4.36 9.61
CA SER A 232 -17.67 -4.42 9.32
C SER A 232 -18.02 -5.57 8.37
N ALA A 233 -17.25 -5.77 7.29
CA ALA A 233 -17.51 -6.81 6.29
C ALA A 233 -17.34 -8.23 6.84
N LEU A 234 -16.44 -8.41 7.81
CA LEU A 234 -16.15 -9.70 8.46
C LEU A 234 -16.95 -9.91 9.76
N GLY A 235 -17.79 -8.96 10.14
CA GLY A 235 -18.53 -9.02 11.41
C GLY A 235 -17.59 -8.98 12.65
N ALA A 236 -16.42 -8.37 12.52
CA ALA A 236 -15.49 -8.17 13.60
C ALA A 236 -15.84 -6.90 14.40
N GLU A 237 -15.78 -6.99 15.71
CA GLU A 237 -15.99 -5.82 16.57
C GLU A 237 -14.85 -4.82 16.37
N GLN A 238 -15.19 -3.54 16.35
CA GLN A 238 -14.21 -2.46 16.33
C GLN A 238 -13.90 -1.99 17.75
N SER A 239 -12.64 -1.71 18.01
CA SER A 239 -12.19 -1.06 19.25
C SER A 239 -12.09 0.46 19.02
N THR A 240 -11.42 1.18 19.91
CA THR A 240 -11.20 2.63 19.78
C THR A 240 -10.35 2.91 18.54
N ALA A 241 -10.97 3.41 17.48
CA ALA A 241 -10.30 3.71 16.23
C ALA A 241 -9.28 4.87 16.39
N HIS A 242 -8.24 4.83 15.56
CA HIS A 242 -7.17 5.82 15.50
C HIS A 242 -6.39 5.99 16.81
N ARG A 243 -6.20 4.88 17.50
CA ARG A 243 -5.25 4.70 18.60
C ARG A 243 -4.56 3.36 18.37
N ALA A 244 -3.25 3.37 18.34
CA ALA A 244 -2.46 2.22 17.90
C ALA A 244 -2.86 0.89 18.57
N LEU A 245 -3.13 0.87 19.88
CA LEU A 245 -3.59 -0.34 20.55
C LEU A 245 -5.03 -0.74 20.16
N GLY A 246 -5.94 0.22 19.96
CA GLY A 246 -7.31 -0.04 19.51
C GLY A 246 -7.34 -0.60 18.09
N ASP A 247 -6.47 -0.10 17.22
CA ASP A 247 -6.33 -0.59 15.86
C ASP A 247 -5.64 -1.97 15.82
N CYS A 248 -4.71 -2.26 16.75
CA CYS A 248 -4.20 -3.62 16.98
C CYS A 248 -5.32 -4.60 17.37
N GLU A 249 -6.22 -4.22 18.29
CA GLU A 249 -7.34 -5.07 18.70
C GLU A 249 -8.32 -5.34 17.57
N THR A 250 -8.64 -4.31 16.77
CA THR A 250 -9.49 -4.45 15.59
C THR A 250 -8.82 -5.32 14.53
N THR A 251 -7.53 -5.09 14.26
CA THR A 251 -6.73 -5.87 13.31
C THR A 251 -6.61 -7.34 13.73
N TYR A 252 -6.45 -7.61 15.03
CA TYR A 252 -6.47 -8.97 15.57
C TYR A 252 -7.79 -9.69 15.20
N ARG A 253 -8.93 -9.08 15.48
CA ARG A 253 -10.24 -9.70 15.20
C ARG A 253 -10.46 -9.89 13.69
N VAL A 254 -10.03 -8.93 12.87
CA VAL A 254 -10.05 -9.05 11.41
C VAL A 254 -9.15 -10.21 10.95
N PHE A 255 -7.96 -10.33 11.50
CA PHE A 255 -7.03 -11.41 11.16
C PHE A 255 -7.59 -12.78 11.53
N GLU A 256 -8.15 -12.96 12.74
CA GLU A 256 -8.77 -14.21 13.17
C GLU A 256 -9.92 -14.63 12.22
N ARG A 257 -10.78 -13.68 11.85
CA ARG A 257 -11.86 -13.94 10.89
C ARG A 257 -11.32 -14.32 9.48
N LEU A 258 -10.27 -13.63 9.02
CA LEU A 258 -9.62 -13.99 7.76
C LEU A 258 -8.95 -15.36 7.82
N ALA A 259 -8.34 -15.70 8.95
CA ALA A 259 -7.70 -17.02 9.13
C ALA A 259 -8.73 -18.15 9.24
N GLU A 260 -9.87 -17.90 9.89
CA GLU A 260 -10.96 -18.86 10.01
C GLU A 260 -11.68 -19.07 8.67
N ASP A 261 -12.13 -18.00 8.03
CA ASP A 261 -12.98 -18.06 6.85
C ASP A 261 -12.18 -18.31 5.55
N TYR A 262 -10.90 -17.86 5.50
CA TYR A 262 -10.05 -17.87 4.31
C TYR A 262 -8.61 -18.31 4.61
N PRO A 263 -8.37 -19.47 5.21
CA PRO A 263 -7.03 -19.89 5.66
C PRO A 263 -6.01 -19.95 4.50
N ALA A 264 -6.44 -20.28 3.28
CA ALA A 264 -5.57 -20.30 2.10
C ALA A 264 -5.09 -18.90 1.65
N ALA A 265 -5.76 -17.82 2.07
CA ALA A 265 -5.36 -16.46 1.75
C ALA A 265 -4.30 -15.91 2.72
N VAL A 266 -4.18 -16.49 3.91
CA VAL A 266 -3.20 -16.10 4.93
C VAL A 266 -1.81 -16.54 4.49
N GLN A 267 -0.91 -15.57 4.34
CA GLN A 267 0.47 -15.83 3.91
C GLN A 267 1.45 -15.11 4.83
N TRP A 268 2.34 -15.89 5.40
CA TRP A 268 3.44 -15.40 6.20
C TRP A 268 4.68 -15.20 5.33
N ALA A 269 5.17 -13.98 5.21
CA ALA A 269 6.35 -13.65 4.44
C ALA A 269 7.38 -12.92 5.30
N ARG A 270 8.67 -13.10 5.02
CA ARG A 270 9.68 -12.21 5.59
C ARG A 270 9.73 -10.93 4.77
N PRO A 271 9.82 -9.76 5.41
CA PRO A 271 9.99 -8.51 4.68
C PRO A 271 11.24 -8.60 3.78
N PRO A 272 11.20 -8.01 2.58
CA PRO A 272 12.35 -8.00 1.70
C PRO A 272 13.54 -7.37 2.43
N ARG A 273 14.72 -7.96 2.25
CA ARG A 273 15.95 -7.31 2.78
C ARG A 273 16.05 -5.93 2.13
N PRO A 274 16.35 -4.86 2.90
CA PRO A 274 16.70 -3.59 2.29
C PRO A 274 17.78 -3.90 1.25
N ARG A 275 17.56 -3.51 0.01
CA ARG A 275 18.65 -3.50 -0.96
C ARG A 275 19.73 -2.65 -0.29
N LYS A 276 20.95 -3.17 -0.16
CA LYS A 276 22.12 -2.33 0.06
C LYS A 276 22.16 -1.41 -1.16
N THR A 277 21.47 -0.32 -1.09
CA THR A 277 21.67 0.77 -2.03
C THR A 277 23.09 1.22 -1.74
N ALA A 278 23.98 1.05 -2.73
CA ALA A 278 25.17 1.88 -2.74
C ALA A 278 24.71 3.30 -2.39
N PRO A 279 25.49 4.07 -1.58
CA PRO A 279 25.04 5.37 -1.15
C PRO A 279 24.49 6.10 -2.37
N SER A 280 23.19 6.24 -2.44
CA SER A 280 22.53 6.99 -3.50
C SER A 280 23.12 8.40 -3.37
N ALA A 281 23.65 8.92 -4.45
CA ALA A 281 24.01 10.32 -4.50
C ALA A 281 22.89 11.12 -3.84
N PRO A 282 23.21 12.06 -2.94
CA PRO A 282 22.19 12.79 -2.19
C PRO A 282 21.15 13.29 -3.18
N ARG A 283 19.89 12.89 -3.00
CA ARG A 283 18.80 13.41 -3.83
C ARG A 283 18.91 14.93 -3.77
N PRO A 284 18.85 15.62 -4.90
CA PRO A 284 18.96 17.07 -4.89
C PRO A 284 17.93 17.61 -3.90
N ARG A 285 18.40 18.28 -2.86
CA ARG A 285 17.53 19.00 -1.93
C ARG A 285 16.67 19.91 -2.76
N VAL A 286 15.36 19.89 -2.53
CA VAL A 286 14.45 20.87 -3.14
C VAL A 286 15.07 22.23 -2.89
N THR A 287 15.50 22.90 -3.95
CA THR A 287 16.19 24.18 -3.83
C THR A 287 15.22 25.23 -3.32
N ALA A 288 15.72 26.27 -2.67
CA ALA A 288 14.89 27.39 -2.24
C ALA A 288 14.07 27.99 -3.40
N SER A 289 14.59 27.93 -4.63
CA SER A 289 13.89 28.36 -5.86
C SER A 289 12.71 27.44 -6.21
N GLN A 290 12.85 26.13 -6.04
CA GLN A 290 11.76 25.17 -6.26
C GLN A 290 10.66 25.31 -5.20
N LEU A 291 11.06 25.55 -3.94
CA LEU A 291 10.09 25.84 -2.87
C LEU A 291 9.33 27.14 -3.15
N ALA A 292 10.05 28.20 -3.58
CA ALA A 292 9.45 29.48 -3.97
C ALA A 292 8.51 29.31 -5.18
N HIS A 293 8.88 28.47 -6.16
CA HIS A 293 8.01 28.16 -7.32
C HIS A 293 6.70 27.51 -6.86
N PHE A 294 6.74 26.51 -5.98
CA PHE A 294 5.52 25.87 -5.45
C PHE A 294 4.66 26.85 -4.61
N GLN A 295 5.29 27.75 -3.87
CA GLN A 295 4.58 28.77 -3.07
C GLN A 295 3.95 29.86 -3.93
N SER A 296 4.50 30.17 -5.11
CA SER A 296 4.00 31.17 -6.05
C SER A 296 2.97 30.64 -7.05
N ARG A 297 2.66 29.33 -7.01
CA ARG A 297 1.71 28.69 -7.90
C ARG A 297 0.32 29.28 -7.76
N PRO A 298 -0.40 29.59 -8.86
CA PRO A 298 -1.79 30.03 -8.81
C PRO A 298 -2.67 29.02 -8.08
N LYS A 299 -3.65 29.50 -7.34
CA LYS A 299 -4.65 28.63 -6.71
C LYS A 299 -5.72 28.23 -7.73
N ALA A 300 -6.22 27.00 -7.63
CA ALA A 300 -7.28 26.50 -8.51
C ALA A 300 -8.49 27.45 -8.59
N LYS A 301 -8.86 28.08 -7.46
CA LYS A 301 -9.96 29.05 -7.34
C LYS A 301 -9.74 30.36 -8.09
N ASP A 302 -8.48 30.70 -8.43
CA ASP A 302 -8.12 31.98 -9.07
C ASP A 302 -8.09 31.86 -10.62
N ILE A 303 -8.43 30.66 -11.14
CA ILE A 303 -8.48 30.36 -12.57
C ILE A 303 -9.96 30.20 -12.98
N VAL A 304 -10.41 31.07 -13.86
CA VAL A 304 -11.76 31.05 -14.38
C VAL A 304 -11.68 30.77 -15.89
N PRO A 305 -12.51 29.89 -16.47
CA PRO A 305 -12.50 29.62 -17.89
C PRO A 305 -12.80 30.92 -18.68
N ALA A 306 -12.11 31.08 -19.81
CA ALA A 306 -12.31 32.21 -20.70
C ALA A 306 -13.57 32.05 -21.60
N THR A 307 -14.20 30.88 -21.59
CA THR A 307 -15.40 30.55 -22.39
C THR A 307 -16.35 29.68 -21.58
N ASP A 308 -17.64 29.80 -21.86
CA ASP A 308 -18.70 28.93 -21.34
C ASP A 308 -19.09 27.83 -22.37
N LEU A 309 -18.45 27.83 -23.55
CA LEU A 309 -18.70 26.87 -24.61
C LEU A 309 -17.57 25.84 -24.60
N PHE A 310 -17.88 24.66 -24.07
CA PHE A 310 -16.94 23.54 -23.95
C PHE A 310 -17.28 22.43 -24.93
N ASP A 311 -16.24 21.75 -25.43
CA ASP A 311 -16.39 20.53 -26.25
C ASP A 311 -16.51 19.31 -25.29
N PRO A 312 -17.67 18.66 -25.19
CA PRO A 312 -17.83 17.48 -24.35
C PRO A 312 -16.98 16.27 -24.77
N ALA A 313 -16.45 16.27 -26.01
CA ALA A 313 -15.55 15.22 -26.50
C ALA A 313 -14.09 15.47 -26.11
N HIS A 314 -13.76 16.66 -25.57
CA HIS A 314 -12.39 16.98 -25.18
C HIS A 314 -11.92 16.08 -23.99
N PRO A 315 -10.69 15.51 -24.03
CA PRO A 315 -10.19 14.58 -23.00
C PRO A 315 -10.20 15.14 -21.58
N LEU A 316 -10.10 16.46 -21.41
CA LEU A 316 -10.09 17.13 -20.10
C LEU A 316 -11.50 17.58 -19.65
N PHE A 317 -12.52 17.48 -20.50
CA PHE A 317 -13.86 17.92 -20.14
C PHE A 317 -14.37 17.15 -18.89
N ASP A 318 -14.89 17.89 -17.92
CA ASP A 318 -15.38 17.40 -16.61
C ASP A 318 -14.35 16.55 -15.80
N LYS A 319 -13.06 16.64 -16.12
CA LYS A 319 -11.99 15.98 -15.36
C LYS A 319 -11.41 16.92 -14.30
N THR A 320 -11.11 16.37 -13.13
CA THR A 320 -10.34 17.07 -12.11
C THR A 320 -8.85 16.85 -12.37
N CYS A 321 -8.11 17.94 -12.54
CA CYS A 321 -6.69 17.94 -12.88
C CYS A 321 -5.88 18.59 -11.77
N VAL A 322 -4.77 17.97 -11.42
CA VAL A 322 -3.77 18.51 -10.49
C VAL A 322 -2.43 18.60 -11.19
N LEU A 323 -1.79 19.77 -11.15
CA LEU A 323 -0.44 19.93 -11.68
C LEU A 323 0.57 19.43 -10.62
N THR A 324 1.41 18.47 -11.01
CA THR A 324 2.48 17.94 -10.15
C THR A 324 3.83 18.12 -10.88
N GLY A 325 4.79 18.75 -10.21
CA GLY A 325 6.10 19.01 -10.81
C GLY A 325 6.16 20.33 -11.59
N GLU A 326 7.31 20.55 -12.27
CA GLU A 326 7.61 21.74 -13.08
C GLU A 326 7.31 21.47 -14.55
N LEU A 327 6.60 22.37 -15.20
CA LEU A 327 6.24 22.26 -16.62
C LEU A 327 7.36 22.85 -17.48
N LEU A 328 7.72 22.16 -18.57
CA LEU A 328 8.84 22.55 -19.42
C LEU A 328 8.47 23.57 -20.50
N LYS A 329 7.19 23.65 -20.91
CA LYS A 329 6.75 24.45 -22.05
C LYS A 329 5.68 25.50 -21.75
N LEU A 330 5.01 25.38 -20.63
CA LEU A 330 3.94 26.26 -20.18
C LEU A 330 4.21 26.68 -18.74
N SER A 331 3.82 27.89 -18.37
CA SER A 331 3.72 28.24 -16.97
C SER A 331 2.56 27.50 -16.31
N ASP A 332 2.61 27.34 -14.99
CA ASP A 332 1.52 26.71 -14.24
C ASP A 332 0.17 27.42 -14.49
N ARG A 333 0.19 28.75 -14.59
CA ARG A 333 -1.01 29.53 -14.89
C ARG A 333 -1.59 29.25 -16.26
N GLU A 334 -0.76 29.17 -17.29
CA GLU A 334 -1.19 28.83 -18.65
C GLU A 334 -1.77 27.42 -18.73
N ALA A 335 -1.12 26.46 -18.09
CA ALA A 335 -1.61 25.10 -18.03
C ALA A 335 -2.96 24.97 -17.32
N MET A 336 -3.11 25.64 -16.17
CA MET A 336 -4.37 25.67 -15.43
C MET A 336 -5.47 26.39 -16.20
N GLN A 337 -5.13 27.46 -16.93
CA GLN A 337 -6.08 28.16 -17.81
C GLN A 337 -6.54 27.24 -18.94
N HIS A 338 -5.62 26.53 -19.59
CA HIS A 338 -5.97 25.55 -20.64
C HIS A 338 -6.91 24.45 -20.11
N ILE A 339 -6.66 23.94 -18.92
CA ILE A 339 -7.55 22.95 -18.28
C ILE A 339 -8.95 23.55 -18.12
N ALA A 340 -9.05 24.76 -17.59
CA ALA A 340 -10.33 25.43 -17.38
C ALA A 340 -11.06 25.73 -18.70
N ASP A 341 -10.35 26.21 -19.72
CA ASP A 341 -10.91 26.54 -21.04
C ASP A 341 -11.39 25.30 -21.82
N CYS A 342 -10.90 24.13 -21.47
CA CYS A 342 -11.40 22.84 -21.99
C CYS A 342 -12.54 22.24 -21.16
N GLY A 343 -13.08 22.96 -20.15
CA GLY A 343 -14.14 22.47 -19.28
C GLY A 343 -13.65 21.52 -18.18
N GLY A 344 -12.34 21.43 -17.96
CA GLY A 344 -11.74 20.70 -16.82
C GLY A 344 -11.75 21.50 -15.53
N LYS A 345 -11.59 20.81 -14.40
CA LYS A 345 -11.55 21.39 -13.05
C LYS A 345 -10.14 21.34 -12.51
N ASN A 346 -9.56 22.49 -12.16
CA ASN A 346 -8.29 22.53 -11.45
C ASN A 346 -8.48 22.16 -9.98
N ALA A 347 -7.54 21.44 -9.40
CA ALA A 347 -7.46 21.17 -7.97
C ALA A 347 -6.03 21.38 -7.45
N ASP A 348 -5.92 21.90 -6.23
CA ASP A 348 -4.62 22.22 -5.62
C ASP A 348 -3.92 20.98 -5.07
N ASN A 349 -4.67 19.92 -4.76
CA ASN A 349 -4.16 18.66 -4.18
C ASN A 349 -4.82 17.44 -4.82
N VAL A 350 -4.10 16.32 -4.82
CA VAL A 350 -4.66 15.01 -5.14
C VAL A 350 -5.44 14.52 -3.92
N THR A 351 -6.72 14.25 -4.09
CA THR A 351 -7.61 13.71 -3.05
C THR A 351 -7.68 12.20 -3.13
#